data_ce898f51195f2f106275545edf22a04e
#
_entry.id   ce898f51195f2f106275545edf22a04e
#
_cell.length_a   1.000
_cell.length_b   1.000
_cell.length_c   1.000
_cell.angle_alpha   90.00
_cell.angle_beta   90.00
_cell.angle_gamma   90.00
#
_symmetry.space_group_name_H-M   'P 1'
#
loop_
_entity.id
_entity.type
_entity.pdbx_description
1 polymer ?
#
loop_
_entity_poly.entity_id
_entity_poly.type
_entity_poly.pdbx_seq_one_letter_code
_entity_poly.pdbx_strand_id
1 'polypeptide(L)'
;IVCLAGVLGALNISKQKFTDQKFLTFGAGTAGIGIARLMFDEMKRQGLSEEEAKKHFYLVDKQGLLFDDTEGLTEGQKAFVRSRDEFENADELTNLEAVVKAVHPTVMIGTSTQPGAFTESVIKEMAAHTERPIIFPISNPTKLIEAHADDLIKWTEGRALVATGIPSDDVEYNGVTYKIGQANNALIYPGVCFGAMAASSKVLNEEIITGYDTIQVLENY
;
A
#
# COMPACT_ATOMS: atom_id res chain seq x y z
N ILE A 1 -3.26 -6.95 -7.10
CA ILE A 1 -2.15 -7.71 -7.70
C ILE A 1 -0.94 -6.79 -7.90
N VAL A 2 -1.00 -5.79 -8.79
CA VAL A 2 0.16 -4.93 -9.12
C VAL A 2 0.78 -4.25 -7.90
N CYS A 3 -0.02 -3.81 -6.92
CA CYS A 3 0.52 -3.24 -5.69
C CYS A 3 1.34 -4.24 -4.89
N LEU A 4 0.90 -5.51 -4.79
CA LEU A 4 1.66 -6.55 -4.10
C LEU A 4 2.99 -6.79 -4.82
N ALA A 5 2.96 -6.95 -6.14
CA ALA A 5 4.17 -7.11 -6.95
C ALA A 5 5.13 -5.93 -6.78
N GLY A 6 4.60 -4.70 -6.79
CA GLY A 6 5.38 -3.48 -6.55
C GLY A 6 6.04 -3.45 -5.18
N VAL A 7 5.31 -3.83 -4.12
CA VAL A 7 5.87 -3.90 -2.75
C VAL A 7 6.95 -4.99 -2.67
N LEU A 8 6.72 -6.18 -3.23
CA LEU A 8 7.73 -7.25 -3.26
C LEU A 8 8.99 -6.80 -4.01
N GLY A 9 8.84 -6.13 -5.16
CA GLY A 9 9.95 -5.54 -5.91
C GLY A 9 10.72 -4.49 -5.09
N ALA A 10 10.02 -3.59 -4.41
CA ALA A 10 10.61 -2.57 -3.55
C ALA A 10 11.39 -3.21 -2.37
N LEU A 11 10.83 -4.25 -1.77
CA LEU A 11 11.49 -4.98 -0.68
C LEU A 11 12.72 -5.77 -1.17
N ASN A 12 12.68 -6.28 -2.39
CA ASN A 12 13.87 -6.88 -2.99
C ASN A 12 15.00 -5.86 -3.18
N ILE A 13 14.68 -4.62 -3.54
CA ILE A 13 15.65 -3.51 -3.65
C ILE A 13 16.20 -3.13 -2.27
N SER A 14 15.31 -2.95 -1.27
CA SER A 14 15.71 -2.54 0.09
C SER A 14 16.29 -3.68 0.94
N LYS A 15 16.21 -4.94 0.47
CA LYS A 15 16.63 -6.16 1.20
C LYS A 15 15.90 -6.34 2.53
N GLN A 16 14.68 -5.84 2.63
CA GLN A 16 13.83 -6.00 3.81
C GLN A 16 12.89 -7.20 3.66
N LYS A 17 12.44 -7.76 4.78
CA LYS A 17 11.46 -8.85 4.77
C LYS A 17 10.05 -8.29 4.68
N PHE A 18 9.19 -9.00 3.97
CA PHE A 18 7.78 -8.63 3.84
C PHE A 18 7.05 -8.69 5.19
N THR A 19 7.35 -9.71 5.99
CA THR A 19 6.73 -9.94 7.30
C THR A 19 7.10 -8.91 8.37
N ASP A 20 8.14 -8.10 8.14
CA ASP A 20 8.54 -7.04 9.07
C ASP A 20 7.85 -5.70 8.74
N GLN A 21 7.11 -5.61 7.64
CA GLN A 21 6.53 -4.35 7.18
C GLN A 21 5.26 -3.99 7.95
N LYS A 22 5.07 -2.68 8.18
CA LYS A 22 3.83 -2.09 8.68
C LYS A 22 3.12 -1.38 7.55
N PHE A 23 1.95 -1.86 7.18
CA PHE A 23 1.13 -1.36 6.07
C PHE A 23 0.12 -0.35 6.56
N LEU A 24 0.19 0.86 6.06
CA LEU A 24 -0.85 1.87 6.22
C LEU A 24 -1.55 2.08 4.89
N THR A 25 -2.87 1.88 4.86
CA THR A 25 -3.72 2.18 3.71
C THR A 25 -4.58 3.39 4.01
N PHE A 26 -4.40 4.46 3.24
CA PHE A 26 -5.20 5.67 3.32
C PHE A 26 -6.29 5.66 2.25
N GLY A 27 -7.56 5.56 2.71
CA GLY A 27 -8.73 5.30 1.90
C GLY A 27 -9.17 3.84 2.01
N ALA A 28 -9.94 3.50 3.04
CA ALA A 28 -10.41 2.14 3.31
C ALA A 28 -11.68 1.77 2.52
N GLY A 29 -11.75 2.20 1.25
CA GLY A 29 -12.76 1.78 0.28
C GLY A 29 -12.44 0.40 -0.31
N THR A 30 -13.22 -0.01 -1.33
CA THR A 30 -13.07 -1.31 -1.99
C THR A 30 -11.65 -1.60 -2.47
N ALA A 31 -10.98 -0.61 -3.07
CA ALA A 31 -9.61 -0.76 -3.56
C ALA A 31 -8.61 -0.93 -2.41
N GLY A 32 -8.67 -0.05 -1.40
CA GLY A 32 -7.77 -0.10 -0.25
C GLY A 32 -7.89 -1.38 0.56
N ILE A 33 -9.12 -1.83 0.82
CA ILE A 33 -9.40 -3.10 1.50
C ILE A 33 -8.87 -4.28 0.67
N GLY A 34 -9.12 -4.30 -0.64
CA GLY A 34 -8.67 -5.37 -1.52
C GLY A 34 -7.14 -5.48 -1.57
N ILE A 35 -6.42 -4.34 -1.55
CA ILE A 35 -4.97 -4.32 -1.47
C ILE A 35 -4.48 -4.81 -0.11
N ALA A 36 -5.06 -4.31 0.99
CA ALA A 36 -4.72 -4.76 2.34
C ALA A 36 -4.91 -6.27 2.51
N ARG A 37 -5.99 -6.82 1.93
CA ARG A 37 -6.27 -8.27 1.94
C ARG A 37 -5.18 -9.07 1.23
N LEU A 38 -4.77 -8.65 0.02
CA LEU A 38 -3.69 -9.33 -0.70
C LEU A 38 -2.36 -9.31 0.07
N MET A 39 -2.01 -8.17 0.69
CA MET A 39 -0.81 -8.08 1.52
C MET A 39 -0.93 -8.96 2.78
N PHE A 40 -2.11 -9.00 3.38
CA PHE A 40 -2.38 -9.84 4.54
C PHE A 40 -2.27 -11.34 4.22
N ASP A 41 -2.83 -11.78 3.10
CA ASP A 41 -2.76 -13.17 2.65
C ASP A 41 -1.31 -13.55 2.29
N GLU A 42 -0.53 -12.61 1.76
CA GLU A 42 0.90 -12.81 1.54
C GLU A 42 1.68 -12.98 2.85
N MET A 43 1.41 -12.19 3.89
CA MET A 43 2.02 -12.38 5.20
C MET A 43 1.75 -13.78 5.77
N LYS A 44 0.51 -14.24 5.64
CA LYS A 44 0.13 -15.61 6.07
C LYS A 44 0.85 -16.68 5.26
N ARG A 45 0.98 -16.48 3.94
CA ARG A 45 1.72 -17.39 3.06
C ARG A 45 3.20 -17.47 3.43
N GLN A 46 3.76 -16.37 3.95
CA GLN A 46 5.14 -16.33 4.47
C GLN A 46 5.27 -16.83 5.93
N GLY A 47 4.21 -17.33 6.52
CA GLY A 47 4.24 -18.09 7.77
C GLY A 47 3.71 -17.38 9.01
N LEU A 48 3.19 -16.14 8.92
CA LEU A 48 2.52 -15.50 10.04
C LEU A 48 1.15 -16.11 10.29
N SER A 49 0.77 -16.23 11.55
CA SER A 49 -0.62 -16.51 11.91
C SER A 49 -1.53 -15.33 11.54
N GLU A 50 -2.83 -15.59 11.48
CA GLU A 50 -3.81 -14.54 11.19
C GLU A 50 -3.75 -13.39 12.21
N GLU A 51 -3.59 -13.71 13.48
CA GLU A 51 -3.51 -12.73 14.57
C GLU A 51 -2.22 -11.89 14.49
N GLU A 52 -1.09 -12.52 14.17
CA GLU A 52 0.17 -11.81 13.96
C GLU A 52 0.10 -10.91 12.75
N ALA A 53 -0.36 -11.42 11.61
CA ALA A 53 -0.47 -10.65 10.38
C ALA A 53 -1.37 -9.40 10.56
N LYS A 54 -2.51 -9.49 11.26
CA LYS A 54 -3.39 -8.36 11.54
C LYS A 54 -2.69 -7.18 12.21
N LYS A 55 -1.70 -7.43 13.06
CA LYS A 55 -0.94 -6.39 13.76
C LYS A 55 -0.13 -5.48 12.85
N HIS A 56 0.06 -5.87 11.61
CA HIS A 56 0.83 -5.15 10.61
C HIS A 56 -0.02 -4.19 9.75
N PHE A 57 -1.36 -4.18 9.92
CA PHE A 57 -2.26 -3.41 9.05
C PHE A 57 -2.98 -2.30 9.79
N TYR A 58 -2.97 -1.11 9.19
CA TYR A 58 -3.58 0.11 9.69
C TYR A 58 -4.36 0.77 8.56
N LEU A 59 -5.69 0.76 8.66
CA LEU A 59 -6.56 1.37 7.66
C LEU A 59 -7.09 2.71 8.18
N VAL A 60 -6.86 3.75 7.40
CA VAL A 60 -7.29 5.13 7.70
C VAL A 60 -8.33 5.55 6.67
N ASP A 61 -9.46 6.05 7.15
CA ASP A 61 -10.52 6.61 6.33
C ASP A 61 -10.96 7.98 6.89
N LYS A 62 -12.12 8.47 6.50
CA LYS A 62 -12.66 9.80 6.87
C LYS A 62 -12.70 10.07 8.38
N GLN A 63 -12.88 9.05 9.18
CA GLN A 63 -12.92 9.09 10.64
C GLN A 63 -11.56 8.91 11.32
N GLY A 64 -10.48 8.80 10.55
CA GLY A 64 -9.16 8.46 11.05
C GLY A 64 -8.85 6.97 10.99
N LEU A 65 -8.04 6.46 11.94
CA LEU A 65 -7.75 5.03 12.06
C LEU A 65 -9.04 4.26 12.37
N LEU A 66 -9.26 3.14 11.69
CA LEU A 66 -10.43 2.31 11.91
C LEU A 66 -10.25 1.45 13.17
N PHE A 67 -11.13 1.68 14.14
CA PHE A 67 -11.20 0.93 15.38
C PHE A 67 -12.38 -0.05 15.39
N ASP A 68 -12.33 -1.03 16.28
CA ASP A 68 -13.36 -2.06 16.46
C ASP A 68 -14.71 -1.51 16.96
N ASP A 69 -14.72 -0.34 17.60
CA ASP A 69 -15.90 0.40 18.03
C ASP A 69 -16.42 1.41 16.99
N THR A 70 -15.78 1.52 15.83
CA THR A 70 -16.21 2.45 14.77
C THR A 70 -17.53 1.99 14.15
N GLU A 71 -18.55 2.86 14.17
CA GLU A 71 -19.85 2.58 13.60
C GLU A 71 -19.85 2.59 12.06
N GLY A 72 -20.74 1.83 11.45
CA GLY A 72 -20.98 1.85 10.00
C GLY A 72 -19.90 1.21 9.14
N LEU A 73 -19.00 0.43 9.73
CA LEU A 73 -17.96 -0.30 9.00
C LEU A 73 -18.54 -1.41 8.11
N THR A 74 -17.99 -1.51 6.92
CA THR A 74 -18.22 -2.66 6.02
C THR A 74 -17.55 -3.92 6.55
N GLU A 75 -18.00 -5.11 6.13
CA GLU A 75 -17.36 -6.38 6.52
C GLU A 75 -15.88 -6.44 6.14
N GLY A 76 -15.50 -5.84 5.01
CA GLY A 76 -14.10 -5.76 4.61
C GLY A 76 -13.25 -4.90 5.54
N GLN A 77 -13.79 -3.79 6.04
CA GLN A 77 -13.12 -2.91 7.00
C GLN A 77 -12.96 -3.59 8.36
N LYS A 78 -14.00 -4.29 8.84
CA LYS A 78 -13.98 -5.02 10.13
C LYS A 78 -12.84 -6.02 10.24
N ALA A 79 -12.36 -6.56 9.12
CA ALA A 79 -11.24 -7.50 9.11
C ALA A 79 -9.91 -6.86 9.55
N PHE A 80 -9.78 -5.52 9.46
CA PHE A 80 -8.54 -4.77 9.69
C PHE A 80 -8.66 -3.66 10.75
N VAL A 81 -9.69 -3.68 11.57
CA VAL A 81 -9.83 -2.75 12.70
C VAL A 81 -8.78 -3.00 13.77
N ARG A 82 -8.44 -1.94 14.49
CA ARG A 82 -7.54 -2.00 15.65
C ARG A 82 -8.33 -1.84 16.94
N SER A 83 -7.80 -2.35 18.04
CA SER A 83 -8.35 -2.03 19.35
C SER A 83 -7.83 -0.67 19.83
N ARG A 84 -8.71 0.13 20.49
CA ARG A 84 -8.26 1.39 21.10
C ARG A 84 -7.22 1.18 22.18
N ASP A 85 -7.26 0.04 22.87
CA ASP A 85 -6.32 -0.31 23.94
C ASP A 85 -4.87 -0.47 23.45
N GLU A 86 -4.67 -0.54 22.13
CA GLU A 86 -3.33 -0.61 21.54
C GLU A 86 -2.63 0.76 21.48
N PHE A 87 -3.35 1.86 21.74
CA PHE A 87 -2.85 3.22 21.59
C PHE A 87 -3.20 4.07 22.83
N GLU A 88 -2.20 4.70 23.42
CA GLU A 88 -2.38 5.60 24.56
C GLU A 88 -3.27 6.81 24.21
N ASN A 89 -3.23 7.25 22.95
CA ASN A 89 -3.94 8.43 22.44
C ASN A 89 -4.90 8.08 21.29
N ALA A 90 -5.64 6.97 21.41
CA ALA A 90 -6.55 6.48 20.36
C ALA A 90 -7.52 7.55 19.84
N ASP A 91 -8.01 8.44 20.72
CA ASP A 91 -8.94 9.50 20.36
C ASP A 91 -8.34 10.63 19.51
N GLU A 92 -7.02 10.71 19.44
CA GLU A 92 -6.30 11.69 18.61
C GLU A 92 -6.03 11.15 17.18
N LEU A 93 -6.18 9.84 16.94
CA LEU A 93 -5.89 9.19 15.67
C LEU A 93 -6.99 9.43 14.61
N THR A 94 -7.43 10.67 14.49
CA THR A 94 -8.54 11.11 13.63
C THR A 94 -8.12 11.52 12.23
N ASN A 95 -6.83 11.55 11.92
CA ASN A 95 -6.30 11.94 10.61
C ASN A 95 -5.00 11.20 10.29
N LEU A 96 -4.59 11.25 9.02
CA LEU A 96 -3.42 10.54 8.52
C LEU A 96 -2.13 10.90 9.27
N GLU A 97 -1.89 12.18 9.54
CA GLU A 97 -0.66 12.63 10.19
C GLU A 97 -0.52 12.07 11.61
N ALA A 98 -1.59 12.13 12.41
CA ALA A 98 -1.61 11.56 13.75
C ALA A 98 -1.36 10.04 13.74
N VAL A 99 -1.97 9.33 12.77
CA VAL A 99 -1.77 7.88 12.63
C VAL A 99 -0.33 7.56 12.21
N VAL A 100 0.25 8.28 11.25
CA VAL A 100 1.65 8.06 10.84
C VAL A 100 2.62 8.26 11.98
N LYS A 101 2.40 9.29 12.81
CA LYS A 101 3.21 9.54 14.03
C LYS A 101 3.10 8.44 15.07
N ALA A 102 1.93 7.84 15.24
CA ALA A 102 1.70 6.79 16.22
C ALA A 102 2.20 5.41 15.75
N VAL A 103 2.06 5.12 14.44
CA VAL A 103 2.28 3.79 13.88
C VAL A 103 3.69 3.61 13.32
N HIS A 104 4.28 4.66 12.76
CA HIS A 104 5.53 4.62 12.00
C HIS A 104 5.46 3.54 10.89
N PRO A 105 4.59 3.72 9.87
CA PRO A 105 4.44 2.74 8.80
C PRO A 105 5.69 2.65 7.93
N THR A 106 5.97 1.48 7.38
CA THR A 106 7.08 1.27 6.44
C THR A 106 6.60 1.23 4.99
N VAL A 107 5.32 0.88 4.80
CA VAL A 107 4.62 0.89 3.51
C VAL A 107 3.35 1.73 3.65
N MET A 108 3.19 2.74 2.79
CA MET A 108 2.00 3.59 2.75
C MET A 108 1.37 3.57 1.36
N ILE A 109 0.07 3.24 1.31
CA ILE A 109 -0.69 3.10 0.07
C ILE A 109 -1.87 4.05 0.10
N GLY A 110 -1.97 4.94 -0.89
CA GLY A 110 -3.04 5.93 -1.05
C GLY A 110 -4.09 5.46 -2.06
N THR A 111 -5.32 5.31 -1.59
CA THR A 111 -6.52 4.99 -2.39
C THR A 111 -7.69 5.91 -2.02
N SER A 112 -7.37 7.08 -1.46
CA SER A 112 -8.32 7.99 -0.82
C SER A 112 -9.05 8.91 -1.77
N THR A 113 -8.51 9.12 -2.98
CA THR A 113 -8.93 10.17 -3.91
C THR A 113 -8.86 11.59 -3.32
N GLN A 114 -8.03 11.81 -2.30
CA GLN A 114 -7.80 13.13 -1.68
C GLN A 114 -6.47 13.70 -2.18
N PRO A 115 -6.51 14.70 -3.07
CA PRO A 115 -5.30 15.28 -3.65
C PRO A 115 -4.38 15.88 -2.61
N GLY A 116 -3.09 15.56 -2.68
CA GLY A 116 -2.08 16.13 -1.80
C GLY A 116 -2.18 15.70 -0.33
N ALA A 117 -2.93 14.64 -0.03
CA ALA A 117 -3.09 14.15 1.34
C ALA A 117 -1.79 13.62 1.96
N PHE A 118 -0.86 13.14 1.13
CA PHE A 118 0.49 12.79 1.56
C PHE A 118 1.34 14.05 1.61
N THR A 119 1.14 14.86 2.64
CA THR A 119 1.83 16.13 2.84
C THR A 119 3.33 15.93 3.14
N GLU A 120 4.12 16.98 3.00
CA GLU A 120 5.54 16.96 3.35
C GLU A 120 5.77 16.51 4.80
N SER A 121 4.94 16.98 5.76
CA SER A 121 5.05 16.58 7.17
C SER A 121 4.80 15.10 7.38
N VAL A 122 3.77 14.53 6.75
CA VAL A 122 3.44 13.09 6.80
C VAL A 122 4.58 12.25 6.24
N ILE A 123 5.12 12.63 5.09
CA ILE A 123 6.19 11.87 4.43
C ILE A 123 7.52 11.97 5.19
N LYS A 124 7.87 13.15 5.70
CA LYS A 124 9.07 13.34 6.51
C LYS A 124 9.00 12.57 7.82
N GLU A 125 7.83 12.54 8.46
CA GLU A 125 7.60 11.73 9.67
C GLU A 125 7.81 10.24 9.39
N MET A 126 7.21 9.70 8.33
CA MET A 126 7.44 8.31 7.92
C MET A 126 8.92 8.04 7.63
N ALA A 127 9.59 8.94 6.91
CA ALA A 127 10.99 8.81 6.53
C ALA A 127 11.98 8.98 7.71
N ALA A 128 11.55 9.62 8.79
CA ALA A 128 12.35 9.72 10.03
C ALA A 128 12.49 8.37 10.74
N HIS A 129 11.52 7.48 10.57
CA HIS A 129 11.45 6.16 11.22
C HIS A 129 11.70 4.99 10.27
N THR A 130 11.84 5.25 8.96
CA THR A 130 12.01 4.22 7.93
C THR A 130 13.13 4.61 6.98
N GLU A 131 14.16 3.77 6.88
CA GLU A 131 15.32 4.06 6.03
C GLU A 131 14.94 4.11 4.54
N ARG A 132 14.14 3.14 4.07
CA ARG A 132 13.65 3.03 2.69
C ARG A 132 12.13 2.94 2.68
N PRO A 133 11.41 4.07 2.87
CA PRO A 133 9.95 4.07 2.88
C PRO A 133 9.38 3.69 1.51
N ILE A 134 8.38 2.80 1.50
CA ILE A 134 7.64 2.40 0.31
C ILE A 134 6.34 3.21 0.27
N ILE A 135 6.17 4.05 -0.76
CA ILE A 135 5.07 5.01 -0.81
C ILE A 135 4.38 4.91 -2.18
N PHE A 136 3.13 4.45 -2.18
CA PHE A 136 2.33 4.23 -3.38
C PHE A 136 1.07 5.10 -3.38
N PRO A 137 1.14 6.36 -3.86
CA PRO A 137 -0.05 7.18 -4.13
C PRO A 137 -0.70 6.69 -5.42
N ILE A 138 -1.75 5.87 -5.32
CA ILE A 138 -2.33 5.18 -6.48
C ILE A 138 -3.73 5.62 -6.87
N SER A 139 -4.23 6.71 -6.29
CA SER A 139 -5.50 7.29 -6.70
C SER A 139 -5.46 7.80 -8.14
N ASN A 140 -6.55 7.61 -8.87
CA ASN A 140 -6.75 8.02 -10.26
C ASN A 140 -7.98 8.93 -10.38
N PRO A 141 -8.02 9.85 -11.33
CA PRO A 141 -6.97 10.33 -12.25
C PRO A 141 -5.94 11.23 -11.56
N THR A 142 -4.94 11.74 -12.30
CA THR A 142 -3.84 12.59 -11.81
C THR A 142 -4.26 13.67 -10.81
N LYS A 143 -5.40 14.33 -11.04
CA LYS A 143 -5.93 15.38 -10.14
C LYS A 143 -6.35 14.87 -8.76
N LEU A 144 -6.40 13.57 -8.53
CA LEU A 144 -6.82 12.94 -7.27
C LEU A 144 -5.68 12.21 -6.57
N ILE A 145 -4.45 12.31 -7.08
CA ILE A 145 -3.30 11.62 -6.51
C ILE A 145 -2.92 12.21 -5.14
N GLU A 146 -2.56 11.38 -4.20
CA GLU A 146 -2.22 11.79 -2.84
C GLU A 146 -0.91 12.59 -2.75
N ALA A 147 0.06 12.31 -3.62
CA ALA A 147 1.29 13.10 -3.81
C ALA A 147 1.91 12.83 -5.17
N HIS A 148 2.70 13.77 -5.68
CA HIS A 148 3.51 13.57 -6.87
C HIS A 148 4.83 12.87 -6.52
N ALA A 149 5.38 12.11 -7.49
CA ALA A 149 6.58 11.32 -7.28
C ALA A 149 7.81 12.18 -6.98
N ASP A 150 7.93 13.33 -7.64
CA ASP A 150 9.02 14.28 -7.44
C ASP A 150 9.06 14.85 -6.02
N ASP A 151 7.89 15.17 -5.46
CA ASP A 151 7.77 15.60 -4.06
C ASP A 151 8.20 14.48 -3.10
N LEU A 152 7.74 13.26 -3.32
CA LEU A 152 8.08 12.10 -2.48
C LEU A 152 9.59 11.82 -2.47
N ILE A 153 10.22 11.85 -3.63
CA ILE A 153 11.67 11.67 -3.75
C ILE A 153 12.41 12.80 -3.03
N LYS A 154 11.98 14.05 -3.21
CA LYS A 154 12.58 15.24 -2.59
C LYS A 154 12.44 15.21 -1.07
N TRP A 155 11.23 14.98 -0.54
CA TRP A 155 10.96 15.01 0.90
C TRP A 155 11.61 13.87 1.66
N THR A 156 11.94 12.76 0.98
CA THR A 156 12.66 11.62 1.54
C THR A 156 14.14 11.60 1.19
N GLU A 157 14.67 12.67 0.59
CA GLU A 157 16.08 12.78 0.20
C GLU A 157 16.55 11.62 -0.70
N GLY A 158 15.67 11.17 -1.63
CA GLY A 158 15.94 10.06 -2.54
C GLY A 158 15.80 8.68 -1.93
N ARG A 159 15.32 8.54 -0.70
CA ARG A 159 15.21 7.25 -0.01
C ARG A 159 13.94 6.47 -0.35
N ALA A 160 12.85 7.14 -0.72
CA ALA A 160 11.59 6.49 -1.02
C ALA A 160 11.66 5.55 -2.23
N LEU A 161 10.93 4.45 -2.14
CA LEU A 161 10.59 3.58 -3.25
C LEU A 161 9.14 3.87 -3.66
N VAL A 162 8.97 4.44 -4.85
CA VAL A 162 7.71 5.04 -5.27
C VAL A 162 7.11 4.31 -6.47
N ALA A 163 5.80 4.02 -6.38
CA ALA A 163 4.99 3.68 -7.54
C ALA A 163 3.67 4.46 -7.51
N THR A 164 3.21 4.93 -8.66
CA THR A 164 2.00 5.74 -8.79
C THR A 164 0.91 5.02 -9.57
N GLY A 165 -0.36 5.36 -9.34
CA GLY A 165 -1.49 4.78 -10.06
C GLY A 165 -1.60 5.25 -11.52
N ILE A 166 -0.87 6.28 -11.89
CA ILE A 166 -0.78 6.88 -13.22
C ILE A 166 0.64 6.75 -13.77
N PRO A 167 0.85 6.85 -15.08
CA PRO A 167 2.20 7.01 -15.62
C PRO A 167 2.89 8.24 -15.02
N SER A 168 4.12 8.07 -14.58
CA SER A 168 5.00 9.14 -14.10
C SER A 168 6.31 9.09 -14.84
N ASP A 169 6.87 10.26 -15.13
CA ASP A 169 8.23 10.35 -15.63
C ASP A 169 9.25 9.99 -14.53
N ASP A 170 10.47 9.69 -14.95
CA ASP A 170 11.58 9.54 -14.04
C ASP A 170 11.86 10.86 -13.30
N VAL A 171 12.29 10.78 -12.06
CA VAL A 171 12.59 11.95 -11.23
C VAL A 171 14.09 12.16 -11.12
N GLU A 172 14.55 13.34 -11.50
CA GLU A 172 15.93 13.76 -11.30
C GLU A 172 16.08 14.47 -9.95
N TYR A 173 16.92 13.94 -9.06
CA TYR A 173 17.19 14.55 -7.77
C TYR A 173 18.65 14.35 -7.37
N ASN A 174 19.35 15.45 -7.06
CA ASN A 174 20.77 15.47 -6.68
C ASN A 174 21.70 14.69 -7.65
N GLY A 175 21.42 14.80 -8.96
CA GLY A 175 22.21 14.12 -10.00
C GLY A 175 21.96 12.63 -10.14
N VAL A 176 20.91 12.10 -9.50
CA VAL A 176 20.48 10.71 -9.59
C VAL A 176 19.11 10.65 -10.26
N THR A 177 18.94 9.74 -11.22
CA THR A 177 17.66 9.44 -11.86
C THR A 177 16.93 8.35 -11.09
N TYR A 178 15.76 8.67 -10.56
CA TYR A 178 14.89 7.74 -9.85
C TYR A 178 13.80 7.22 -10.78
N LYS A 179 13.76 5.91 -10.97
CA LYS A 179 12.69 5.24 -11.72
C LYS A 179 11.43 5.16 -10.86
N ILE A 180 10.31 5.60 -11.43
CA ILE A 180 9.01 5.56 -10.75
C ILE A 180 8.20 4.39 -11.30
N GLY A 181 7.77 3.50 -10.40
CA GLY A 181 6.92 2.38 -10.77
C GLY A 181 5.49 2.81 -11.12
N GLN A 182 4.78 2.01 -11.91
CA GLN A 182 3.36 2.21 -12.16
C GLN A 182 2.56 1.06 -11.53
N ALA A 183 1.73 1.37 -10.53
CA ALA A 183 0.88 0.41 -9.82
C ALA A 183 -0.57 0.51 -10.30
N ASN A 184 -0.82 0.15 -11.55
CA ASN A 184 -2.15 0.16 -12.16
C ASN A 184 -2.50 -1.23 -12.71
N ASN A 185 -3.66 -1.76 -12.31
CA ASN A 185 -4.14 -3.07 -12.78
C ASN A 185 -4.34 -3.15 -14.30
N ALA A 186 -4.42 -2.01 -15.02
CA ALA A 186 -4.42 -2.01 -16.48
C ALA A 186 -3.20 -2.71 -17.09
N LEU A 187 -2.08 -2.77 -16.38
CA LEU A 187 -0.86 -3.44 -16.83
C LEU A 187 -1.02 -4.97 -16.95
N ILE A 188 -1.81 -5.58 -16.09
CA ILE A 188 -2.00 -7.03 -16.03
C ILE A 188 -3.35 -7.49 -16.58
N TYR A 189 -4.31 -6.58 -16.69
CA TYR A 189 -5.69 -6.90 -17.08
C TYR A 189 -5.79 -7.73 -18.36
N PRO A 190 -5.09 -7.40 -19.48
CA PRO A 190 -5.16 -8.19 -20.70
C PRO A 190 -4.69 -9.64 -20.50
N GLY A 191 -3.60 -9.85 -19.77
CA GLY A 191 -3.03 -11.17 -19.51
C GLY A 191 -3.94 -12.02 -18.60
N VAL A 192 -4.48 -11.43 -17.54
CA VAL A 192 -5.40 -12.10 -16.62
C VAL A 192 -6.68 -12.53 -17.36
N CYS A 193 -7.27 -11.64 -18.17
CA CYS A 193 -8.47 -11.96 -18.95
C CYS A 193 -8.19 -13.04 -20.00
N PHE A 194 -7.08 -12.95 -20.71
CA PHE A 194 -6.69 -13.96 -21.69
C PHE A 194 -6.46 -15.32 -21.03
N GLY A 195 -5.74 -15.36 -19.90
CA GLY A 195 -5.50 -16.58 -19.15
C GLY A 195 -6.80 -17.23 -18.64
N ALA A 196 -7.73 -16.44 -18.12
CA ALA A 196 -9.04 -16.93 -17.69
C ALA A 196 -9.86 -17.52 -18.86
N MET A 197 -9.83 -16.87 -20.03
CA MET A 197 -10.50 -17.38 -21.23
C MET A 197 -9.83 -18.67 -21.74
N ALA A 198 -8.52 -18.73 -21.81
CA ALA A 198 -7.77 -19.91 -22.27
C ALA A 198 -7.99 -21.13 -21.35
N ALA A 199 -8.09 -20.88 -20.04
CA ALA A 199 -8.42 -21.90 -19.05
C ALA A 199 -9.90 -22.23 -18.95
N SER A 200 -10.77 -21.58 -19.75
CA SER A 200 -12.23 -21.71 -19.66
C SER A 200 -12.75 -21.51 -18.22
N SER A 201 -12.09 -20.66 -17.46
CA SER A 201 -12.46 -20.37 -16.08
C SER A 201 -13.77 -19.58 -16.03
N LYS A 202 -14.69 -20.01 -15.17
CA LYS A 202 -15.98 -19.31 -14.97
C LYS A 202 -15.89 -18.21 -13.91
N VAL A 203 -14.83 -18.19 -13.12
CA VAL A 203 -14.63 -17.27 -11.99
C VAL A 203 -13.16 -16.92 -11.91
N LEU A 204 -12.85 -15.64 -11.69
CA LEU A 204 -11.54 -15.20 -11.23
C LEU A 204 -11.55 -15.23 -9.70
N ASN A 205 -11.09 -16.33 -9.12
CA ASN A 205 -10.95 -16.48 -7.67
C ASN A 205 -9.57 -16.05 -7.19
N GLU A 206 -9.40 -15.95 -5.86
CA GLU A 206 -8.16 -15.54 -5.24
C GLU A 206 -6.99 -16.49 -5.56
N GLU A 207 -7.23 -17.78 -5.73
CA GLU A 207 -6.20 -18.77 -6.09
C GLU A 207 -5.61 -18.51 -7.48
N ILE A 208 -6.45 -18.16 -8.46
CA ILE A 208 -6.00 -17.81 -9.81
C ILE A 208 -5.20 -16.52 -9.77
N ILE A 209 -5.66 -15.53 -8.99
CA ILE A 209 -5.02 -14.24 -8.83
C ILE A 209 -3.66 -14.41 -8.14
N THR A 210 -3.60 -15.17 -7.06
CA THR A 210 -2.37 -15.40 -6.27
C THR A 210 -1.35 -16.29 -7.02
N GLY A 211 -1.83 -17.30 -7.75
CA GLY A 211 -0.97 -18.13 -8.60
C GLY A 211 -0.31 -17.35 -9.72
N TYR A 212 -0.97 -16.33 -10.27
CA TYR A 212 -0.42 -15.46 -11.30
C TYR A 212 0.72 -14.57 -10.75
N ASP A 213 0.62 -14.08 -9.51
CA ASP A 213 1.62 -13.20 -8.89
C ASP A 213 2.95 -13.91 -8.62
N THR A 214 2.92 -15.21 -8.32
CA THR A 214 4.11 -15.91 -7.81
C THR A 214 5.08 -16.30 -8.92
N ILE A 215 4.62 -16.56 -10.12
CA ILE A 215 5.44 -17.18 -11.18
C ILE A 215 6.01 -16.15 -12.16
N GLN A 216 5.27 -15.07 -12.47
CA GLN A 216 5.67 -14.15 -13.54
C GLN A 216 6.44 -12.91 -13.09
N VAL A 217 6.27 -12.45 -11.85
CA VAL A 217 6.92 -11.24 -11.36
C VAL A 217 8.34 -11.52 -10.86
N LEU A 218 8.61 -12.72 -10.34
CA LEU A 218 9.92 -13.06 -9.79
C LEU A 218 10.95 -13.52 -10.85
N GLU A 219 10.48 -13.92 -12.04
CA GLU A 219 11.38 -14.39 -13.13
C GLU A 219 11.85 -13.27 -14.07
N ASN A 220 11.25 -12.06 -14.00
CA ASN A 220 11.52 -10.97 -14.96
C ASN A 220 12.15 -9.71 -14.33
N TYR A 221 12.64 -9.79 -13.07
CA TYR A 221 13.36 -8.69 -12.41
C TYR A 221 14.68 -9.12 -11.79
#